data_5bafdea1f618267e0a37c9c93e0f93f6
#
_entry.id   5bafdea1f618267e0a37c9c93e0f93f6
#
_cell.length_a   1.000
_cell.length_b   1.000
_cell.length_c   1.000
_cell.angle_alpha   90.00
_cell.angle_beta   90.00
_cell.angle_gamma   90.00
#
_symmetry.space_group_name_H-M   'P 1'
#
loop_
_entity.id
_entity.type
_entity.pdbx_description
1 polymer ?
#
loop_
_entity_poly.entity_id
_entity_poly.type
_entity_poly.pdbx_seq_one_letter_code
_entity_poly.pdbx_strand_id
1 'polypeptide(L)' 'DEHGDVRPADWVQPTGAHDAYGKGDRVMFNGAVWESTTDANVWEPDVYPDGWKRVES' A
#
# COMPACT_ATOMS: atom_id res chain seq x y z
N ASP A 1 3.32 6.70 12.86
CA ASP A 1 3.30 6.27 14.19
C ASP A 1 4.33 7.04 15.00
N GLU A 2 4.62 6.57 16.15
CA GLU A 2 5.38 7.35 17.09
C GLU A 2 6.87 7.36 16.79
N HIS A 3 7.29 6.79 15.75
CA HIS A 3 8.71 6.61 15.54
C HIS A 3 9.38 7.73 14.78
N GLY A 4 8.66 8.70 14.41
CA GLY A 4 9.26 9.80 13.70
C GLY A 4 9.69 9.44 12.29
N ASP A 5 10.28 8.31 12.12
CA ASP A 5 10.61 7.84 10.79
C ASP A 5 9.56 6.84 10.36
N VAL A 6 8.59 7.32 9.65
CA VAL A 6 7.38 6.57 9.41
C VAL A 6 7.29 6.07 7.98
N ARG A 7 8.38 5.56 7.50
CA ARG A 7 8.33 4.95 6.20
C ARG A 7 7.42 3.74 6.22
N PRO A 8 6.54 3.60 5.26
CA PRO A 8 5.66 2.43 5.20
C PRO A 8 6.45 1.15 4.99
N ALA A 9 5.89 0.04 5.43
CA ALA A 9 6.49 -1.26 5.19
C ALA A 9 6.43 -1.60 3.71
N ASP A 10 7.30 -2.51 3.29
CA ASP A 10 7.27 -2.97 1.91
C ASP A 10 5.95 -3.68 1.62
N TRP A 11 5.51 -3.58 0.38
CA TRP A 11 4.31 -4.27 -0.05
C TRP A 11 4.51 -5.79 0.10
N VAL A 12 3.50 -6.46 0.63
CA VAL A 12 3.49 -7.90 0.78
C VAL A 12 2.20 -8.42 0.18
N GLN A 13 2.28 -9.50 -0.59
CA GLN A 13 1.10 -10.08 -1.19
C GLN A 13 0.14 -10.56 -0.10
N PRO A 14 -1.06 -10.00 -0.02
CA PRO A 14 -2.03 -10.47 0.96
C PRO A 14 -2.48 -11.90 0.65
N THR A 15 -2.78 -12.64 1.70
CA THR A 15 -3.21 -14.02 1.55
C THR A 15 -4.72 -14.16 1.57
N GLY A 16 -5.43 -13.09 1.90
CA GLY A 16 -6.87 -13.11 1.92
C GLY A 16 -7.40 -11.74 2.27
N ALA A 17 -8.72 -11.62 2.36
CA ALA A 17 -9.34 -10.34 2.61
C ALA A 17 -8.97 -9.78 3.97
N HIS A 18 -8.66 -10.64 4.93
CA HIS A 18 -8.39 -10.17 6.28
C HIS A 18 -7.04 -9.47 6.41
N ASP A 19 -6.09 -9.74 5.52
CA ASP A 19 -4.83 -9.02 5.54
C ASP A 19 -4.63 -8.19 4.27
N ALA A 20 -5.69 -7.96 3.53
CA ALA A 20 -5.64 -7.07 2.37
C ALA A 20 -5.47 -5.64 2.84
N TYR A 21 -4.91 -4.82 1.97
CA TYR A 21 -4.75 -3.41 2.27
C TYR A 21 -6.08 -2.70 2.15
N GLY A 22 -6.33 -1.80 3.07
CA GLY A 22 -7.53 -1.02 3.06
C GLY A 22 -7.28 0.38 2.51
N LYS A 23 -8.34 1.09 2.24
CA LYS A 23 -8.24 2.45 1.75
C LYS A 23 -7.45 3.30 2.75
N GLY A 24 -6.43 3.96 2.27
CA GLY A 24 -5.57 4.79 3.10
C GLY A 24 -4.31 4.12 3.57
N ASP A 25 -4.19 2.81 3.39
CA ASP A 25 -2.96 2.11 3.75
C ASP A 25 -1.85 2.47 2.78
N ARG A 26 -0.64 2.58 3.30
CA ARG A 26 0.51 2.94 2.49
C ARG A 26 1.56 1.85 2.55
N VAL A 27 2.25 1.67 1.43
CA VAL A 27 3.30 0.67 1.30
C VAL A 27 4.41 1.24 0.45
N MET A 28 5.59 0.62 0.59
CA MET A 28 6.70 0.89 -0.31
C MET A 28 6.68 -0.15 -1.41
N PHE A 29 6.77 0.30 -2.65
CA PHE A 29 6.80 -0.61 -3.79
C PHE A 29 7.63 0.04 -4.89
N ASN A 30 8.63 -0.68 -5.37
CA ASN A 30 9.52 -0.20 -6.42
C ASN A 30 10.16 1.16 -6.09
N GLY A 31 10.51 1.33 -4.81
CA GLY A 31 11.18 2.55 -4.40
C GLY A 31 10.27 3.75 -4.25
N ALA A 32 8.98 3.56 -4.30
CA ALA A 32 8.01 4.64 -4.15
C ALA A 32 6.98 4.26 -3.11
N VAL A 33 6.35 5.29 -2.54
CA VAL A 33 5.28 5.09 -1.58
C VAL A 33 3.96 5.08 -2.33
N TRP A 34 3.14 4.09 -2.05
CA TRP A 34 1.82 3.97 -2.67
C TRP A 34 0.76 3.89 -1.60
N GLU A 35 -0.34 4.54 -1.84
CA GLU A 35 -1.47 4.54 -0.92
C GLU A 35 -2.64 3.82 -1.57
N SER A 36 -3.21 2.87 -0.85
CA SER A 36 -4.38 2.15 -1.35
C SER A 36 -5.58 3.08 -1.42
N THR A 37 -6.28 3.02 -2.53
CA THR A 37 -7.47 3.85 -2.74
C THR A 37 -8.75 3.03 -2.65
N THR A 38 -8.64 1.75 -2.35
CA THR A 38 -9.80 0.88 -2.27
C THR A 38 -9.62 -0.09 -1.10
N ASP A 39 -10.73 -0.57 -0.58
CA ASP A 39 -10.71 -1.57 0.48
C ASP A 39 -10.44 -2.95 -0.10
N ALA A 40 -9.94 -3.85 0.74
CA ALA A 40 -9.66 -5.23 0.35
C ALA A 40 -8.75 -5.29 -0.88
N ASN A 41 -7.73 -4.46 -0.88
CA ASN A 41 -6.81 -4.34 -2.01
C ASN A 41 -5.75 -5.42 -1.88
N VAL A 42 -5.84 -6.45 -2.70
CA VAL A 42 -4.91 -7.58 -2.67
C VAL A 42 -3.97 -7.57 -3.88
N TRP A 43 -3.99 -6.50 -4.67
CA TRP A 43 -3.19 -6.40 -5.88
C TRP A 43 -2.05 -5.44 -5.67
N GLU A 44 -0.92 -5.70 -6.32
CA GLU A 44 0.20 -4.78 -6.24
C GLU A 44 -0.04 -3.57 -7.13
N PRO A 45 0.62 -2.45 -6.83
CA PRO A 45 0.41 -1.22 -7.62
C PRO A 45 0.71 -1.39 -9.10
N ASP A 46 1.59 -2.32 -9.43
CA ASP A 46 1.97 -2.56 -10.81
C ASP A 46 0.88 -3.31 -11.56
N VAL A 47 0.13 -4.14 -10.85
CA VAL A 47 -0.93 -4.95 -11.45
C VAL A 47 -2.24 -4.17 -11.48
N TYR A 48 -2.50 -3.38 -10.46
CA TYR A 48 -3.77 -2.69 -10.34
C TYR A 48 -3.53 -1.23 -9.97
N PRO A 49 -3.02 -0.46 -10.91
CA PRO A 49 -2.68 0.94 -10.59
C PRO A 49 -3.90 1.79 -10.21
N ASP A 50 -5.09 1.41 -10.65
CA ASP A 50 -6.28 2.14 -10.28
C ASP A 50 -6.63 2.00 -8.81
N GLY A 51 -6.12 0.98 -8.15
CA GLY A 51 -6.36 0.77 -6.73
C GLY A 51 -5.28 1.39 -5.86
N TRP A 52 -4.31 2.05 -6.45
CA TRP A 52 -3.21 2.64 -5.72
C TRP A 52 -2.94 4.05 -6.22
N LYS A 53 -2.48 4.89 -5.33
CA LYS A 53 -2.10 6.25 -5.66
C LYS A 53 -0.66 6.45 -5.21
N ARG A 54 0.18 6.93 -6.11
CA ARG A 54 1.55 7.21 -5.74
C ARG A 54 1.59 8.44 -4.85
N VAL A 55 2.28 8.31 -3.73
CA VAL A 55 2.39 9.38 -2.76
C VAL A 55 3.74 10.04 -2.90
N GLU A 56 3.73 11.33 -3.14
CA GLU A 56 4.97 12.10 -3.21
C GLU A 56 5.43 12.40 -1.81
N SER A 57 6.68 12.20 -1.55
CA SER A 57 7.19 12.47 -0.21
C SER A 57 8.09 13.70 -0.17
#